data_9736de4f6d7144fec18a16cb6f3c0daf
#
_entry.id   9736de4f6d7144fec18a16cb6f3c0daf
#
_cell.length_a   1.000
_cell.length_b   1.000
_cell.length_c   1.000
_cell.angle_alpha   90.00
_cell.angle_beta   90.00
_cell.angle_gamma   90.00
#
_symmetry.space_group_name_H-M   'P 1'
#
loop_
_entity.id
_entity.type
_entity.pdbx_description
1 polymer ?
#
loop_
_entity_poly.entity_id
_entity_poly.type
_entity_poly.pdbx_seq_one_letter_code
_entity_poly.pdbx_strand_id
1 'polypeptide(L)'
;MLYEHIVNIESLRCIELSELLEQSEDSLANMEKYLLKFRELKDILAKSSYPLRKQPLFRWHDRNSASWCFEEQRILNSLHAMLMSEAKKYFDKAEYSTAKNHLVRAVSVCKDMLQDWVKTPYIRGMPELQKPYILALLFRTMGTRCFNAHMNLTSPKVALMAYQYVELSNRLWKLGAIPEYENKLKAHYHHAVASTSEDFKEKISHSTEAVQIFDDATMLKDHEDLLQRNNSVHYETPEPVHVPLFSLEQACAYVFKVKGESKE
;
A
#
# COMPACT_ATOMS: atom_id res chain seq x y z
N MET A 1 18.68 -33.76 -29.92
CA MET A 1 19.50 -33.64 -28.69
C MET A 1 19.39 -32.27 -28.00
N LEU A 2 19.74 -31.16 -28.64
CA LEU A 2 19.63 -29.82 -27.95
C LEU A 2 18.19 -29.45 -27.61
N TYR A 3 17.24 -29.77 -28.47
CA TYR A 3 15.82 -29.45 -28.27
C TYR A 3 15.18 -30.27 -27.14
N GLU A 4 15.51 -31.56 -27.02
CA GLU A 4 15.05 -32.40 -25.90
C GLU A 4 15.66 -31.98 -24.58
N HIS A 5 16.89 -31.47 -24.58
CA HIS A 5 17.55 -30.99 -23.38
C HIS A 5 16.91 -29.67 -22.86
N ILE A 6 16.53 -28.77 -23.76
CA ILE A 6 15.84 -27.54 -23.44
C ILE A 6 14.42 -27.82 -22.91
N VAL A 7 13.68 -28.71 -23.53
CA VAL A 7 12.34 -29.12 -23.07
C VAL A 7 12.39 -29.78 -21.69
N ASN A 8 13.41 -30.59 -21.42
CA ASN A 8 13.61 -31.20 -20.11
C ASN A 8 13.96 -30.18 -19.03
N ILE A 9 14.80 -29.18 -19.34
CA ILE A 9 15.12 -28.08 -18.39
C ILE A 9 13.88 -27.23 -18.10
N GLU A 10 13.08 -26.92 -19.12
CA GLU A 10 11.82 -26.18 -18.92
C GLU A 10 10.82 -26.98 -18.08
N SER A 11 10.67 -28.26 -18.31
CA SER A 11 9.77 -29.12 -17.53
C SER A 11 10.21 -29.26 -16.08
N LEU A 12 11.51 -29.45 -15.83
CA LEU A 12 12.06 -29.54 -14.47
C LEU A 12 11.91 -28.22 -13.72
N ARG A 13 12.16 -27.07 -14.38
CA ARG A 13 12.00 -25.76 -13.77
C ARG A 13 10.53 -25.40 -13.50
N CYS A 14 9.61 -25.85 -14.33
CA CYS A 14 8.18 -25.72 -14.08
C CYS A 14 7.74 -26.55 -12.86
N ILE A 15 8.32 -27.73 -12.65
CA ILE A 15 8.07 -28.55 -11.46
C ILE A 15 8.60 -27.84 -10.21
N GLU A 16 9.86 -27.35 -10.23
CA GLU A 16 10.44 -26.59 -9.15
C GLU A 16 9.62 -25.33 -8.80
N LEU A 17 9.10 -24.63 -9.82
CA LEU A 17 8.22 -23.49 -9.63
C LEU A 17 6.89 -23.90 -8.99
N SER A 18 6.31 -25.02 -9.39
CA SER A 18 5.05 -25.53 -8.82
C SER A 18 5.22 -25.89 -7.35
N GLU A 19 6.31 -26.58 -7.00
CA GLU A 19 6.65 -26.93 -5.61
C GLU A 19 6.91 -25.68 -4.78
N LEU A 20 7.62 -24.68 -5.31
CA LEU A 20 7.83 -23.41 -4.64
C LEU A 20 6.53 -22.61 -4.48
N LEU A 21 5.61 -22.70 -5.45
CA LEU A 21 4.30 -22.05 -5.37
C LEU A 21 3.46 -22.65 -4.26
N GLU A 22 3.37 -23.98 -4.17
CA GLU A 22 2.66 -24.67 -3.08
C GLU A 22 3.21 -24.29 -1.70
N GLN A 23 4.53 -24.09 -1.60
CA GLN A 23 5.18 -23.64 -0.35
C GLN A 23 5.10 -22.13 -0.13
N SER A 24 4.82 -21.34 -1.19
CA SER A 24 4.87 -19.87 -1.13
C SER A 24 3.69 -19.25 -0.40
N GLU A 25 2.56 -19.94 -0.36
CA GLU A 25 1.36 -19.45 0.32
C GLU A 25 1.56 -19.33 1.83
N ASP A 26 2.54 -20.06 2.40
CA ASP A 26 2.76 -20.14 3.86
C ASP A 26 3.76 -19.12 4.41
N SER A 27 4.61 -18.51 3.58
CA SER A 27 5.57 -17.53 4.10
C SER A 27 6.03 -16.49 3.10
N LEU A 28 6.26 -15.26 3.60
CA LEU A 28 6.79 -14.15 2.83
C LEU A 28 8.13 -14.51 2.15
N ALA A 29 9.01 -15.22 2.85
CA ALA A 29 10.31 -15.62 2.31
C ALA A 29 10.18 -16.61 1.13
N ASN A 30 9.22 -17.50 1.19
CA ASN A 30 8.97 -18.45 0.09
C ASN A 30 8.36 -17.74 -1.12
N MET A 31 7.45 -16.78 -0.92
CA MET A 31 6.91 -15.96 -2.01
C MET A 31 8.01 -15.16 -2.72
N GLU A 32 8.98 -14.62 -1.97
CA GLU A 32 10.12 -13.91 -2.55
C GLU A 32 11.04 -14.82 -3.34
N LYS A 33 11.33 -16.02 -2.83
CA LYS A 33 12.09 -17.04 -3.57
C LYS A 33 11.38 -17.43 -4.87
N TYR A 34 10.06 -17.61 -4.81
CA TYR A 34 9.26 -17.91 -5.98
C TYR A 34 9.35 -16.81 -7.03
N LEU A 35 9.20 -15.54 -6.63
CA LEU A 35 9.34 -14.40 -7.55
C LEU A 35 10.72 -14.34 -8.20
N LEU A 36 11.80 -14.56 -7.43
CA LEU A 36 13.16 -14.57 -7.96
C LEU A 36 13.34 -15.69 -8.99
N LYS A 37 12.95 -16.91 -8.68
CA LYS A 37 13.03 -18.04 -9.61
C LYS A 37 12.18 -17.85 -10.86
N PHE A 38 10.99 -17.27 -10.69
CA PHE A 38 10.11 -16.93 -11.79
C PHE A 38 10.77 -15.92 -12.74
N ARG A 39 11.39 -14.84 -12.21
CA ARG A 39 12.10 -13.83 -13.00
C ARG A 39 13.33 -14.41 -13.71
N GLU A 40 14.12 -15.23 -13.03
CA GLU A 40 15.26 -15.94 -13.66
C GLU A 40 14.79 -16.77 -14.86
N LEU A 41 13.72 -17.55 -14.70
CA LEU A 41 13.18 -18.38 -15.78
C LEU A 41 12.63 -17.52 -16.93
N LYS A 42 11.89 -16.45 -16.62
CA LYS A 42 11.38 -15.49 -17.61
C LYS A 42 12.51 -14.88 -18.44
N ASP A 43 13.62 -14.50 -17.81
CA ASP A 43 14.79 -13.91 -18.48
C ASP A 43 15.51 -14.92 -19.39
N ILE A 44 15.64 -16.16 -18.95
CA ILE A 44 16.23 -17.23 -19.76
C ILE A 44 15.39 -17.49 -21.01
N LEU A 45 14.08 -17.55 -20.84
CA LEU A 45 13.14 -17.78 -21.95
C LEU A 45 13.10 -16.61 -22.93
N ALA A 46 13.17 -15.37 -22.43
CA ALA A 46 13.24 -14.18 -23.28
C ALA A 46 14.51 -14.10 -24.14
N LYS A 47 15.61 -14.68 -23.67
CA LYS A 47 16.90 -14.75 -24.40
C LYS A 47 16.98 -15.95 -25.36
N SER A 48 16.09 -16.94 -25.23
CA SER A 48 16.07 -18.09 -26.11
C SER A 48 15.44 -17.71 -27.45
N SER A 49 16.14 -18.02 -28.56
CA SER A 49 15.67 -17.76 -29.93
C SER A 49 14.52 -18.70 -30.38
N TYR A 50 14.06 -19.56 -29.48
CA TYR A 50 13.05 -20.57 -29.81
C TYR A 50 11.64 -20.04 -29.45
N PRO A 51 10.70 -20.08 -30.41
CA PRO A 51 9.30 -19.83 -30.10
C PRO A 51 8.81 -20.91 -29.15
N LEU A 52 8.42 -20.50 -27.95
CA LEU A 52 7.80 -21.37 -26.95
C LEU A 52 6.50 -21.93 -27.54
N ARG A 53 6.54 -23.14 -28.05
CA ARG A 53 5.35 -23.84 -28.59
C ARG A 53 4.36 -24.23 -27.50
N LYS A 54 4.79 -24.28 -26.24
CA LYS A 54 3.93 -24.55 -25.09
C LYS A 54 4.38 -23.60 -23.97
N GLN A 55 3.62 -22.55 -23.72
CA GLN A 55 3.80 -21.75 -22.53
C GLN A 55 3.27 -22.53 -21.32
N PRO A 56 3.94 -22.45 -20.14
CA PRO A 56 3.42 -23.07 -18.94
C PRO A 56 2.06 -22.47 -18.59
N LEU A 57 1.13 -23.34 -18.18
CA LEU A 57 -0.18 -22.92 -17.72
C LEU A 57 -0.08 -22.71 -16.21
N PHE A 58 -0.23 -21.46 -15.77
CA PHE A 58 -0.33 -21.11 -14.36
C PHE A 58 -1.77 -21.25 -13.90
N ARG A 59 -1.99 -21.92 -12.77
CA ARG A 59 -3.30 -22.06 -12.14
C ARG A 59 -3.39 -21.16 -10.92
N TRP A 60 -4.38 -20.27 -10.95
CA TRP A 60 -4.75 -19.46 -9.80
C TRP A 60 -6.27 -19.46 -9.65
N HIS A 61 -6.81 -19.91 -8.51
CA HIS A 61 -8.24 -19.86 -8.21
C HIS A 61 -9.12 -20.21 -9.42
N ASP A 62 -9.04 -21.41 -9.94
CA ASP A 62 -9.83 -21.93 -11.06
C ASP A 62 -9.61 -21.28 -12.43
N ARG A 63 -8.63 -20.39 -12.58
CA ARG A 63 -8.26 -19.79 -13.87
C ARG A 63 -6.87 -20.19 -14.30
N ASN A 64 -6.74 -20.48 -15.59
CA ASN A 64 -5.47 -20.78 -16.23
C ASN A 64 -5.01 -19.56 -17.04
N SER A 65 -3.74 -19.21 -16.95
CA SER A 65 -3.11 -18.19 -17.78
C SER A 65 -1.79 -18.69 -18.35
N ALA A 66 -1.58 -18.46 -19.64
CA ALA A 66 -0.31 -18.71 -20.32
C ALA A 66 0.59 -17.45 -20.38
N SER A 67 0.18 -16.34 -19.79
CA SER A 67 0.92 -15.08 -19.85
C SER A 67 1.86 -14.93 -18.67
N TRP A 68 3.15 -14.85 -18.93
CA TRP A 68 4.19 -14.57 -17.95
C TRP A 68 3.99 -13.23 -17.23
N CYS A 69 3.54 -12.21 -17.97
CA CYS A 69 3.26 -10.90 -17.37
C CYS A 69 2.08 -10.95 -16.42
N PHE A 70 1.06 -11.72 -16.76
CA PHE A 70 -0.09 -11.93 -15.89
C PHE A 70 0.32 -12.62 -14.60
N GLU A 71 1.10 -13.70 -14.69
CA GLU A 71 1.59 -14.45 -13.54
C GLU A 71 2.44 -13.58 -12.63
N GLU A 72 3.36 -12.80 -13.19
CA GLU A 72 4.19 -11.88 -12.41
C GLU A 72 3.36 -10.84 -11.65
N GLN A 73 2.35 -10.26 -12.28
CA GLN A 73 1.43 -9.33 -11.61
C GLN A 73 0.68 -9.98 -10.45
N ARG A 74 0.28 -11.24 -10.60
CA ARG A 74 -0.38 -12.01 -9.55
C ARG A 74 0.55 -12.28 -8.36
N ILE A 75 1.78 -12.71 -8.63
CA ILE A 75 2.81 -12.92 -7.62
C ILE A 75 3.08 -11.62 -6.86
N LEU A 76 3.26 -10.51 -7.57
CA LEU A 76 3.50 -9.19 -6.97
C LEU A 76 2.32 -8.75 -6.10
N ASN A 77 1.08 -8.97 -6.54
CA ASN A 77 -0.10 -8.63 -5.75
C ASN A 77 -0.19 -9.46 -4.46
N SER A 78 0.09 -10.77 -4.53
CA SER A 78 0.15 -11.64 -3.37
C SER A 78 1.26 -11.23 -2.40
N LEU A 79 2.46 -10.94 -2.92
CA LEU A 79 3.58 -10.45 -2.14
C LEU A 79 3.26 -9.13 -1.43
N HIS A 80 2.59 -8.20 -2.13
CA HIS A 80 2.11 -6.96 -1.52
C HIS A 80 1.17 -7.23 -0.35
N ALA A 81 0.18 -8.12 -0.52
CA ALA A 81 -0.79 -8.45 0.53
C ALA A 81 -0.09 -9.06 1.77
N MET A 82 0.88 -9.95 1.56
CA MET A 82 1.68 -10.53 2.64
C MET A 82 2.51 -9.47 3.38
N LEU A 83 3.17 -8.56 2.65
CA LEU A 83 3.93 -7.45 3.25
C LEU A 83 3.04 -6.52 4.08
N MET A 84 1.83 -6.22 3.60
CA MET A 84 0.87 -5.42 4.35
C MET A 84 0.37 -6.13 5.61
N SER A 85 0.16 -7.45 5.53
CA SER A 85 -0.21 -8.27 6.69
C SER A 85 0.89 -8.28 7.75
N GLU A 86 2.16 -8.49 7.34
CA GLU A 86 3.28 -8.42 8.26
C GLU A 86 3.44 -7.02 8.88
N ALA A 87 3.34 -5.96 8.07
CA ALA A 87 3.39 -4.60 8.57
C ALA A 87 2.31 -4.34 9.64
N LYS A 88 1.08 -4.85 9.43
CA LYS A 88 0.00 -4.74 10.41
C LYS A 88 0.33 -5.45 11.72
N LYS A 89 0.88 -6.66 11.69
CA LYS A 89 1.26 -7.42 12.89
C LYS A 89 2.24 -6.64 13.78
N TYR A 90 3.24 -5.97 13.16
CA TYR A 90 4.20 -5.16 13.89
C TYR A 90 3.62 -3.81 14.33
N PHE A 91 2.75 -3.21 13.52
CA PHE A 91 2.03 -1.99 13.89
C PHE A 91 1.16 -2.21 15.13
N ASP A 92 0.40 -3.31 15.19
CA ASP A 92 -0.48 -3.67 16.31
C ASP A 92 0.32 -3.90 17.62
N LYS A 93 1.62 -4.21 17.53
CA LYS A 93 2.55 -4.33 18.65
C LYS A 93 3.31 -3.02 18.97
N ALA A 94 2.98 -1.92 18.30
CA ALA A 94 3.70 -0.65 18.36
C ALA A 94 5.18 -0.72 17.91
N GLU A 95 5.57 -1.76 17.17
CA GLU A 95 6.90 -1.92 16.58
C GLU A 95 7.01 -1.16 15.25
N TYR A 96 6.82 0.16 15.29
CA TYR A 96 6.68 1.02 14.11
C TYR A 96 7.88 1.00 13.16
N SER A 97 9.08 0.80 13.68
CA SER A 97 10.30 0.71 12.86
C SER A 97 10.31 -0.54 11.99
N THR A 98 9.91 -1.69 12.54
CA THR A 98 9.81 -2.95 11.79
C THR A 98 8.65 -2.89 10.80
N ALA A 99 7.48 -2.38 11.21
CA ALA A 99 6.35 -2.16 10.32
C ALA A 99 6.73 -1.26 9.11
N LYS A 100 7.51 -0.19 9.33
CA LYS A 100 8.02 0.67 8.27
C LYS A 100 8.80 -0.08 7.20
N ASN A 101 9.64 -1.05 7.58
CA ASN A 101 10.44 -1.82 6.63
C ASN A 101 9.55 -2.63 5.67
N HIS A 102 8.51 -3.28 6.18
CA HIS A 102 7.54 -4.01 5.36
C HIS A 102 6.75 -3.05 4.46
N LEU A 103 6.33 -1.89 4.97
CA LEU A 103 5.60 -0.87 4.18
C LEU A 103 6.45 -0.28 3.05
N VAL A 104 7.74 -0.04 3.27
CA VAL A 104 8.67 0.41 2.22
C VAL A 104 8.78 -0.64 1.11
N ARG A 105 8.89 -1.92 1.47
CA ARG A 105 8.92 -3.02 0.51
C ARG A 105 7.61 -3.15 -0.26
N ALA A 106 6.46 -3.02 0.43
CA ALA A 106 5.14 -3.04 -0.21
C ALA A 106 4.98 -1.89 -1.24
N VAL A 107 5.47 -0.69 -0.93
CA VAL A 107 5.51 0.44 -1.90
C VAL A 107 6.38 0.09 -3.11
N SER A 108 7.53 -0.56 -2.90
CA SER A 108 8.40 -1.00 -4.00
C SER A 108 7.70 -2.00 -4.92
N VAL A 109 7.01 -2.98 -4.34
CA VAL A 109 6.23 -3.96 -5.09
C VAL A 109 5.14 -3.28 -5.95
N CYS A 110 4.40 -2.31 -5.41
CA CYS A 110 3.43 -1.55 -6.20
C CYS A 110 4.08 -0.78 -7.37
N LYS A 111 5.30 -0.26 -7.19
CA LYS A 111 6.05 0.41 -8.27
C LYS A 111 6.46 -0.57 -9.35
N ASP A 112 6.90 -1.77 -8.98
CA ASP A 112 7.22 -2.85 -9.93
C ASP A 112 5.97 -3.24 -10.74
N MET A 113 4.82 -3.42 -10.07
CA MET A 113 3.54 -3.68 -10.74
C MET A 113 3.20 -2.61 -11.77
N LEU A 114 3.43 -1.32 -11.47
CA LEU A 114 3.17 -0.21 -12.39
C LEU A 114 4.16 -0.18 -13.57
N GLN A 115 5.41 -0.58 -13.38
CA GLN A 115 6.40 -0.65 -14.47
C GLN A 115 6.04 -1.77 -15.47
N ASP A 116 5.59 -2.91 -14.97
CA ASP A 116 5.23 -4.07 -15.79
C ASP A 116 3.80 -4.00 -16.34
N TRP A 117 2.98 -3.10 -15.81
CA TRP A 117 1.59 -2.94 -16.26
C TRP A 117 1.45 -2.69 -17.76
N VAL A 118 2.34 -1.89 -18.36
CA VAL A 118 2.33 -1.57 -19.80
C VAL A 118 2.45 -2.82 -20.67
N LYS A 119 3.09 -3.86 -20.14
CA LYS A 119 3.31 -5.15 -20.83
C LYS A 119 2.20 -6.17 -20.60
N THR A 120 1.29 -5.87 -19.67
CA THR A 120 0.24 -6.80 -19.27
C THR A 120 -1.00 -6.58 -20.14
N PRO A 121 -1.50 -7.61 -20.86
CA PRO A 121 -2.70 -7.45 -21.66
C PRO A 121 -3.91 -7.18 -20.77
N TYR A 122 -4.82 -6.33 -21.27
CA TYR A 122 -6.09 -6.10 -20.59
C TYR A 122 -6.92 -7.39 -20.53
N ILE A 123 -7.21 -7.84 -19.32
CA ILE A 123 -8.07 -9.00 -19.09
C ILE A 123 -9.32 -8.52 -18.35
N ARG A 124 -10.48 -8.67 -19.01
CA ARG A 124 -11.77 -8.28 -18.45
C ARG A 124 -12.09 -9.10 -17.20
N GLY A 125 -12.52 -8.41 -16.13
CA GLY A 125 -12.90 -9.04 -14.87
C GLY A 125 -11.74 -9.33 -13.92
N MET A 126 -10.56 -8.77 -14.19
CA MET A 126 -9.40 -8.81 -13.28
C MET A 126 -8.99 -7.39 -12.88
N PRO A 127 -9.63 -6.81 -11.86
CA PRO A 127 -9.36 -5.44 -11.43
C PRO A 127 -7.93 -5.25 -10.95
N GLU A 128 -7.32 -6.27 -10.36
CA GLU A 128 -5.94 -6.29 -9.87
C GLU A 128 -4.88 -6.03 -10.94
N LEU A 129 -5.25 -6.19 -12.22
CA LEU A 129 -4.39 -5.89 -13.37
C LEU A 129 -4.63 -4.52 -13.96
N GLN A 130 -5.55 -3.74 -13.42
CA GLN A 130 -5.87 -2.42 -13.94
C GLN A 130 -5.01 -1.34 -13.28
N LYS A 131 -4.51 -0.41 -14.09
CA LYS A 131 -3.69 0.70 -13.58
C LYS A 131 -4.35 1.50 -12.45
N PRO A 132 -5.65 1.86 -12.51
CA PRO A 132 -6.30 2.55 -11.40
C PRO A 132 -6.30 1.74 -10.10
N TYR A 133 -6.47 0.43 -10.17
CA TYR A 133 -6.38 -0.45 -9.01
C TYR A 133 -4.97 -0.44 -8.40
N ILE A 134 -3.93 -0.61 -9.24
CA ILE A 134 -2.54 -0.63 -8.77
C ILE A 134 -2.14 0.73 -8.18
N LEU A 135 -2.58 1.84 -8.77
CA LEU A 135 -2.38 3.18 -8.23
C LEU A 135 -3.10 3.36 -6.89
N ALA A 136 -4.34 2.89 -6.77
CA ALA A 136 -5.07 2.93 -5.51
C ALA A 136 -4.35 2.12 -4.42
N LEU A 137 -3.85 0.94 -4.77
CA LEU A 137 -3.06 0.09 -3.88
C LEU A 137 -1.78 0.80 -3.40
N LEU A 138 -1.06 1.43 -4.32
CA LEU A 138 0.13 2.22 -4.03
C LEU A 138 -0.18 3.37 -3.07
N PHE A 139 -1.21 4.15 -3.34
CA PHE A 139 -1.56 5.29 -2.48
C PHE A 139 -2.08 4.84 -1.11
N ARG A 140 -2.85 3.77 -1.03
CA ARG A 140 -3.25 3.20 0.25
C ARG A 140 -2.04 2.76 1.07
N THR A 141 -1.06 2.12 0.45
CA THR A 141 0.19 1.72 1.10
C THR A 141 1.01 2.94 1.56
N MET A 142 1.08 3.99 0.74
CA MET A 142 1.72 5.25 1.12
C MET A 142 1.02 5.92 2.30
N GLY A 143 -0.31 5.93 2.32
CA GLY A 143 -1.10 6.45 3.44
C GLY A 143 -0.84 5.66 4.73
N THR A 144 -0.84 4.34 4.66
CA THR A 144 -0.51 3.47 5.81
C THR A 144 0.92 3.71 6.30
N ARG A 145 1.88 3.91 5.40
CA ARG A 145 3.26 4.23 5.75
C ARG A 145 3.37 5.59 6.45
N CYS A 146 2.66 6.60 5.96
CA CYS A 146 2.61 7.91 6.62
C CYS A 146 1.95 7.81 7.99
N PHE A 147 0.86 7.05 8.13
CA PHE A 147 0.21 6.83 9.40
C PHE A 147 1.13 6.13 10.41
N ASN A 148 1.84 5.08 9.98
CA ASN A 148 2.85 4.43 10.82
C ASN A 148 3.94 5.41 11.28
N ALA A 149 4.37 6.33 10.42
CA ALA A 149 5.34 7.35 10.78
C ALA A 149 4.74 8.39 11.74
N HIS A 150 3.47 8.78 11.56
CA HIS A 150 2.75 9.69 12.47
C HIS A 150 2.66 9.09 13.87
N MET A 151 2.30 7.83 14.02
CA MET A 151 2.22 7.15 15.34
C MET A 151 3.55 7.18 16.10
N ASN A 152 4.67 7.27 15.40
CA ASN A 152 6.00 7.37 16.00
C ASN A 152 6.46 8.81 16.25
N LEU A 153 6.02 9.79 15.45
CA LEU A 153 6.55 11.16 15.42
C LEU A 153 5.54 12.23 15.85
N THR A 154 4.28 11.89 15.99
CA THR A 154 3.15 12.79 16.32
C THR A 154 3.15 14.07 15.46
N SER A 155 3.31 13.95 14.15
CA SER A 155 3.42 15.07 13.21
C SER A 155 2.11 15.35 12.46
N PRO A 156 1.50 16.56 12.57
CA PRO A 156 0.31 16.92 11.81
C PRO A 156 0.48 16.81 10.32
N LYS A 157 1.64 17.22 9.79
CA LYS A 157 1.95 17.12 8.36
C LYS A 157 1.93 15.68 7.87
N VAL A 158 2.49 14.75 8.64
CA VAL A 158 2.54 13.33 8.28
C VAL A 158 1.16 12.70 8.42
N ALA A 159 0.37 13.09 9.43
CA ALA A 159 -1.02 12.65 9.59
C ALA A 159 -1.89 13.14 8.42
N LEU A 160 -1.73 14.39 8.00
CA LEU A 160 -2.41 14.94 6.83
C LEU A 160 -2.08 14.13 5.55
N MET A 161 -0.80 13.85 5.32
CA MET A 161 -0.38 13.04 4.17
C MET A 161 -0.99 11.64 4.22
N ALA A 162 -1.09 11.02 5.39
CA ALA A 162 -1.72 9.71 5.55
C ALA A 162 -3.18 9.74 5.09
N TYR A 163 -3.95 10.70 5.55
CA TYR A 163 -5.34 10.89 5.15
C TYR A 163 -5.48 11.17 3.65
N GLN A 164 -4.71 12.12 3.12
CA GLN A 164 -4.76 12.52 1.71
C GLN A 164 -4.47 11.36 0.75
N TYR A 165 -3.50 10.49 1.06
CA TYR A 165 -3.19 9.33 0.25
C TYR A 165 -4.31 8.28 0.29
N VAL A 166 -4.89 7.99 1.46
CA VAL A 166 -5.98 7.01 1.58
C VAL A 166 -7.25 7.51 0.90
N GLU A 167 -7.59 8.78 1.06
CA GLU A 167 -8.73 9.40 0.39
C GLU A 167 -8.57 9.35 -1.15
N LEU A 168 -7.38 9.68 -1.66
CA LEU A 168 -7.08 9.56 -3.08
C LEU A 168 -7.18 8.11 -3.58
N SER A 169 -6.69 7.14 -2.80
CA SER A 169 -6.84 5.71 -3.09
C SER A 169 -8.30 5.33 -3.26
N ASN A 170 -9.16 5.77 -2.34
CA ASN A 170 -10.59 5.47 -2.35
C ASN A 170 -11.33 6.13 -3.55
N ARG A 171 -10.88 7.32 -3.98
CA ARG A 171 -11.39 7.96 -5.21
C ARG A 171 -11.02 7.20 -6.48
N LEU A 172 -9.81 6.66 -6.54
CA LEU A 172 -9.35 5.90 -7.71
C LEU A 172 -9.99 4.52 -7.81
N TRP A 173 -10.08 3.84 -6.68
CA TRP A 173 -10.63 2.49 -6.61
C TRP A 173 -11.08 2.16 -5.19
N LYS A 174 -12.30 1.68 -5.04
CA LYS A 174 -12.81 1.24 -3.74
C LYS A 174 -12.20 -0.10 -3.36
N LEU A 175 -10.97 -0.08 -2.86
CA LEU A 175 -10.24 -1.25 -2.34
C LEU A 175 -10.85 -1.73 -1.01
N GLY A 176 -12.08 -2.27 -1.01
CA GLY A 176 -12.76 -2.59 0.23
C GLY A 176 -12.74 -1.37 1.16
N ALA A 177 -13.36 -0.27 0.72
CA ALA A 177 -13.39 0.97 1.49
C ALA A 177 -13.86 0.67 2.91
N ILE A 178 -12.97 0.87 3.89
CA ILE A 178 -13.33 0.87 5.29
C ILE A 178 -13.47 2.36 5.63
N PRO A 179 -14.69 2.92 5.60
CA PRO A 179 -14.92 4.33 5.93
C PRO A 179 -14.32 4.69 7.29
N GLU A 180 -14.36 3.76 8.23
CA GLU A 180 -13.74 3.87 9.54
C GLU A 180 -12.23 4.16 9.47
N TYR A 181 -11.49 3.53 8.54
CA TYR A 181 -10.06 3.77 8.44
C TYR A 181 -9.75 5.18 7.92
N GLU A 182 -10.51 5.66 6.95
CA GLU A 182 -10.39 7.03 6.44
C GLU A 182 -10.74 8.05 7.52
N ASN A 183 -11.86 7.85 8.23
CA ASN A 183 -12.29 8.67 9.35
C ASN A 183 -11.22 8.68 10.47
N LYS A 184 -10.67 7.52 10.80
CA LYS A 184 -9.57 7.40 11.76
C LYS A 184 -8.40 8.29 11.37
N LEU A 185 -7.94 8.23 10.12
CA LEU A 185 -6.80 9.03 9.66
C LEU A 185 -7.10 10.53 9.69
N LYS A 186 -8.31 10.93 9.31
CA LYS A 186 -8.76 12.32 9.37
C LYS A 186 -8.79 12.81 10.81
N ALA A 187 -9.33 12.02 11.75
CA ALA A 187 -9.35 12.36 13.17
C ALA A 187 -7.94 12.49 13.75
N HIS A 188 -7.02 11.58 13.43
CA HIS A 188 -5.62 11.68 13.86
C HIS A 188 -4.93 12.94 13.33
N TYR A 189 -5.24 13.38 12.11
CA TYR A 189 -4.76 14.66 11.61
C TYR A 189 -5.26 15.83 12.47
N HIS A 190 -6.57 15.91 12.71
CA HIS A 190 -7.16 16.97 13.52
C HIS A 190 -6.62 16.94 14.96
N HIS A 191 -6.52 15.77 15.59
CA HIS A 191 -5.94 15.62 16.93
C HIS A 191 -4.48 16.09 16.99
N ALA A 192 -3.67 15.76 15.97
CA ALA A 192 -2.29 16.21 15.92
C ALA A 192 -2.16 17.74 15.77
N VAL A 193 -3.02 18.39 14.98
CA VAL A 193 -3.06 19.85 14.88
C VAL A 193 -3.47 20.45 16.23
N ALA A 194 -4.53 19.95 16.85
CA ALA A 194 -4.98 20.41 18.16
C ALA A 194 -3.88 20.31 19.23
N SER A 195 -3.07 19.25 19.18
CA SER A 195 -1.98 19.03 20.15
C SER A 195 -0.78 19.96 19.93
N THR A 196 -0.55 20.44 18.71
CA THR A 196 0.65 21.20 18.35
C THR A 196 0.42 22.67 18.07
N SER A 197 -0.83 23.10 17.78
CA SER A 197 -1.14 24.51 17.56
C SER A 197 -0.91 25.35 18.85
N GLU A 198 -0.50 26.58 18.68
CA GLU A 198 -0.45 27.59 19.78
C GLU A 198 -1.75 28.39 19.87
N ASP A 199 -2.51 28.47 18.77
CA ASP A 199 -3.80 29.15 18.75
C ASP A 199 -4.88 28.29 19.41
N PHE A 200 -5.47 28.84 20.45
CA PHE A 200 -6.48 28.17 21.24
C PHE A 200 -7.79 27.90 20.46
N LYS A 201 -8.20 28.81 19.58
CA LYS A 201 -9.37 28.59 18.72
C LYS A 201 -9.14 27.46 17.76
N GLU A 202 -7.97 27.41 17.14
CA GLU A 202 -7.57 26.31 16.26
C GLU A 202 -7.53 24.99 17.03
N LYS A 203 -6.99 24.98 18.26
CA LYS A 203 -7.00 23.76 19.12
C LYS A 203 -8.40 23.22 19.34
N ILE A 204 -9.34 24.08 19.76
CA ILE A 204 -10.73 23.64 20.01
C ILE A 204 -11.39 23.17 18.73
N SER A 205 -11.25 23.94 17.64
CA SER A 205 -11.86 23.58 16.36
C SER A 205 -11.41 22.19 15.91
N HIS A 206 -10.11 21.96 15.86
CA HIS A 206 -9.56 20.69 15.45
C HIS A 206 -9.85 19.55 16.44
N SER A 207 -9.81 19.81 17.74
CA SER A 207 -10.15 18.82 18.78
C SER A 207 -11.62 18.39 18.68
N THR A 208 -12.54 19.32 18.43
CA THR A 208 -13.96 19.04 18.21
C THR A 208 -14.17 18.19 16.96
N GLU A 209 -13.54 18.54 15.83
CA GLU A 209 -13.61 17.75 14.59
C GLU A 209 -13.08 16.32 14.81
N ALA A 210 -11.98 16.15 15.55
CA ALA A 210 -11.43 14.82 15.81
C ALA A 210 -12.41 13.88 16.49
N VAL A 211 -13.03 14.33 17.59
CA VAL A 211 -13.96 13.50 18.38
C VAL A 211 -15.31 13.29 17.68
N GLN A 212 -15.72 14.19 16.79
CA GLN A 212 -16.93 14.02 16.00
C GLN A 212 -16.77 12.98 14.87
N ILE A 213 -15.55 12.85 14.33
CA ILE A 213 -15.28 11.97 13.21
C ILE A 213 -14.99 10.54 13.65
N PHE A 214 -14.31 10.39 14.78
CA PHE A 214 -13.84 9.06 15.22
C PHE A 214 -13.90 8.95 16.75
N ASP A 215 -14.55 7.89 17.21
CA ASP A 215 -14.67 7.58 18.64
C ASP A 215 -13.36 6.95 19.15
N ASP A 216 -12.53 7.77 19.79
CA ASP A 216 -11.27 7.36 20.40
C ASP A 216 -11.18 7.95 21.81
N ALA A 217 -11.01 7.08 22.80
CA ALA A 217 -11.02 7.46 24.21
C ALA A 217 -9.91 8.46 24.59
N THR A 218 -8.74 8.40 23.92
CA THR A 218 -7.63 9.33 24.16
C THR A 218 -7.97 10.70 23.60
N MET A 219 -8.48 10.77 22.39
CA MET A 219 -8.90 12.02 21.75
C MET A 219 -10.03 12.70 22.53
N LEU A 220 -11.01 11.90 23.00
CA LEU A 220 -12.11 12.39 23.79
C LEU A 220 -11.62 12.99 25.12
N LYS A 221 -10.73 12.29 25.82
CA LYS A 221 -10.15 12.77 27.08
C LYS A 221 -9.38 14.09 26.87
N ASP A 222 -8.52 14.15 25.84
CA ASP A 222 -7.74 15.35 25.54
C ASP A 222 -8.65 16.53 25.19
N HIS A 223 -9.76 16.28 24.50
CA HIS A 223 -10.78 17.28 24.21
C HIS A 223 -11.49 17.78 25.47
N GLU A 224 -11.90 16.89 26.37
CA GLU A 224 -12.52 17.21 27.63
C GLU A 224 -11.57 18.05 28.52
N ASP A 225 -10.31 17.63 28.64
CA ASP A 225 -9.27 18.36 29.37
C ASP A 225 -9.05 19.78 28.80
N LEU A 226 -9.10 19.90 27.46
CA LEU A 226 -8.99 21.20 26.80
C LEU A 226 -10.17 22.10 27.09
N LEU A 227 -11.40 21.58 27.07
CA LEU A 227 -12.61 22.34 27.43
C LEU A 227 -12.63 22.74 28.89
N GLN A 228 -12.22 21.86 29.82
CA GLN A 228 -12.17 22.15 31.25
C GLN A 228 -11.19 23.31 31.60
N ARG A 229 -10.04 23.35 30.95
CA ARG A 229 -9.06 24.44 31.11
C ARG A 229 -9.60 25.78 30.64
N ASN A 230 -10.71 25.76 29.94
CA ASN A 230 -11.23 26.92 29.24
C ASN A 230 -12.64 27.35 29.65
N ASN A 231 -13.15 26.86 30.79
CA ASN A 231 -14.49 27.17 31.32
C ASN A 231 -14.81 28.68 31.51
N SER A 232 -13.89 29.58 31.19
CA SER A 232 -14.09 31.03 31.27
C SER A 232 -14.36 31.71 29.92
N VAL A 233 -14.37 31.00 28.81
CA VAL A 233 -14.52 31.60 27.48
C VAL A 233 -15.71 31.01 26.76
N HIS A 234 -16.72 31.81 26.41
CA HIS A 234 -17.79 31.39 25.49
C HIS A 234 -17.24 31.24 24.10
N TYR A 235 -17.24 29.99 23.60
CA TYR A 235 -16.92 29.72 22.22
C TYR A 235 -18.18 29.52 21.39
N GLU A 236 -18.23 30.21 20.26
CA GLU A 236 -19.16 29.90 19.20
C GLU A 236 -18.79 28.53 18.65
N THR A 237 -19.77 27.78 18.15
CA THR A 237 -19.54 26.48 17.49
C THR A 237 -18.51 26.65 16.38
N PRO A 238 -17.37 25.97 16.42
CA PRO A 238 -16.31 26.18 15.41
C PRO A 238 -16.81 25.83 14.03
N GLU A 239 -16.41 26.64 13.04
CA GLU A 239 -16.69 26.32 11.64
C GLU A 239 -15.95 25.02 11.24
N PRO A 240 -16.56 24.20 10.36
CA PRO A 240 -15.92 23.00 9.87
C PRO A 240 -14.57 23.30 9.23
N VAL A 241 -13.53 22.56 9.62
CA VAL A 241 -12.18 22.77 9.12
C VAL A 241 -12.02 22.10 7.77
N HIS A 242 -11.69 22.87 6.73
CA HIS A 242 -11.41 22.34 5.41
C HIS A 242 -10.04 21.66 5.37
N VAL A 243 -10.02 20.34 5.03
CA VAL A 243 -8.80 19.58 4.86
C VAL A 243 -8.40 19.58 3.39
N PRO A 244 -7.22 20.10 3.01
CA PRO A 244 -6.77 20.09 1.62
C PRO A 244 -6.53 18.66 1.13
N LEU A 245 -6.94 18.36 -0.10
CA LEU A 245 -6.79 17.04 -0.72
C LEU A 245 -5.71 17.06 -1.80
N PHE A 246 -5.02 15.93 -1.98
CA PHE A 246 -4.10 15.75 -3.09
C PHE A 246 -4.83 15.68 -4.43
N SER A 247 -4.25 16.34 -5.44
CA SER A 247 -4.50 15.94 -6.83
C SER A 247 -3.71 14.65 -7.15
N LEU A 248 -4.17 13.90 -8.17
CA LEU A 248 -3.45 12.72 -8.65
C LEU A 248 -2.02 13.06 -9.08
N GLU A 249 -1.84 14.22 -9.73
CA GLU A 249 -0.55 14.70 -10.19
C GLU A 249 0.41 14.99 -9.03
N GLN A 250 -0.07 15.70 -8.00
CA GLN A 250 0.72 15.96 -6.78
C GLN A 250 1.14 14.67 -6.10
N ALA A 251 0.21 13.72 -5.91
CA ALA A 251 0.51 12.45 -5.27
C ALA A 251 1.53 11.63 -6.07
N CYS A 252 1.40 11.57 -7.39
CA CYS A 252 2.37 10.91 -8.26
C CYS A 252 3.74 11.60 -8.19
N ALA A 253 3.80 12.92 -8.20
CA ALA A 253 5.05 13.66 -8.08
C ALA A 253 5.79 13.30 -6.79
N TYR A 254 5.11 13.20 -5.65
CA TYR A 254 5.73 12.77 -4.39
C TYR A 254 6.26 11.33 -4.43
N VAL A 255 5.47 10.40 -4.98
CA VAL A 255 5.85 8.98 -4.99
C VAL A 255 7.01 8.70 -5.94
N PHE A 256 7.09 9.39 -7.08
CA PHE A 256 8.06 9.11 -8.14
C PHE A 256 9.28 10.04 -8.14
N LYS A 257 9.20 11.22 -7.50
CA LYS A 257 10.36 12.14 -7.34
C LYS A 257 11.48 11.60 -6.45
N VAL A 258 11.22 10.66 -5.56
CA VAL A 258 12.22 10.09 -4.62
C VAL A 258 13.35 9.30 -5.32
N LYS A 259 13.33 9.14 -6.64
CA LYS A 259 14.44 8.52 -7.40
C LYS A 259 15.57 9.48 -7.79
N GLY A 260 15.46 10.80 -7.52
CA GLY A 260 16.40 11.83 -7.98
C GLY A 260 17.43 12.34 -6.96
N GLU A 261 17.27 12.03 -5.67
CA GLU A 261 18.09 12.65 -4.61
C GLU A 261 19.05 11.69 -3.89
N SER A 262 19.55 10.67 -4.59
CA SER A 262 20.65 9.83 -4.06
C SER A 262 21.88 9.95 -4.97
N LYS A 263 22.28 11.17 -5.30
CA LYS A 263 23.61 11.48 -5.83
C LYS A 263 23.94 12.91 -5.42
N GLU A 264 24.44 13.05 -4.21
CA GLU A 264 25.49 14.00 -3.84
C GLU A 264 26.11 13.51 -2.52
#